data_7bf63d69ba3ea6e428fd3f4d97989ba6
#
_entry.id   7bf63d69ba3ea6e428fd3f4d97989ba6
#
_cell.length_a   1.000
_cell.length_b   1.000
_cell.length_c   1.000
_cell.angle_alpha   90.00
_cell.angle_beta   90.00
_cell.angle_gamma   90.00
#
_symmetry.space_group_name_H-M   'P 1'
#
loop_
_entity.id
_entity.type
_entity.pdbx_description
1 polymer ?
#
loop_
_entity_poly.entity_id
_entity_poly.type
_entity_poly.pdbx_seq_one_letter_code
_entity_poly.pdbx_strand_id
1 'polypeptide(L)'
;MALVFAISGCGSSTIVGKWRLMGESDAILWEFSTNGGVLVGDVRGKYKFGDQNRIKIETPFATTVYQLKISGDQMTLQEPGGSKLEFTRIKETPP
;
A
#
# COMPACT_ATOMS: atom_id res chain seq x y z
N MET A 1 0.99 9.81 28.74
CA MET A 1 0.75 9.73 28.07
C MET A 1 0.23 9.69 27.02
N ALA A 2 -0.01 9.59 26.86
CA ALA A 2 -0.55 9.42 25.96
C ALA A 2 -0.44 9.33 24.85
N LEU A 3 -0.15 9.10 24.77
CA LEU A 3 -0.13 9.05 23.73
C LEU A 3 -0.42 8.46 22.95
N VAL A 4 -0.59 8.00 23.22
CA VAL A 4 -0.88 7.48 22.52
C VAL A 4 -1.47 7.46 21.69
N PHE A 5 -1.59 7.58 21.65
CA PHE A 5 -2.10 7.63 20.84
C PHE A 5 -2.45 7.61 19.88
N ALA A 6 -2.81 7.54 20.57
CA ALA A 6 -3.46 7.97 19.39
C ALA A 6 -2.91 7.39 18.20
N ILE A 7 -1.96 6.94 18.37
CA ILE A 7 -1.32 6.36 17.37
C ILE A 7 -2.03 5.30 16.72
N SER A 8 -2.77 4.68 17.47
CA SER A 8 -3.39 3.53 17.01
C SER A 8 -4.26 3.79 15.83
N GLY A 9 -4.91 4.90 15.81
CA GLY A 9 -5.78 5.16 14.72
C GLY A 9 -5.09 5.31 13.41
N CYS A 10 -3.83 5.54 13.45
CA CYS A 10 -3.11 5.77 12.24
C CYS A 10 -2.90 4.53 11.42
N GLY A 11 -3.04 3.37 12.03
CA GLY A 11 -2.73 2.15 11.31
C GLY A 11 -3.54 1.96 10.06
N SER A 12 -4.82 2.23 10.13
CA SER A 12 -5.67 1.96 8.99
C SER A 12 -5.48 2.95 7.87
N SER A 13 -5.06 4.15 8.18
CA SER A 13 -4.92 5.16 7.15
C SER A 13 -3.56 5.19 6.53
N THR A 14 -2.63 4.40 7.02
CA THR A 14 -1.26 4.51 6.56
C THR A 14 -1.07 4.04 5.12
N ILE A 15 -1.97 3.22 4.58
CA ILE A 15 -1.81 2.79 3.22
C ILE A 15 -2.33 3.82 2.23
N VAL A 16 -3.24 4.68 2.66
CA VAL A 16 -3.83 5.65 1.75
C VAL A 16 -2.77 6.65 1.31
N GLY A 17 -2.68 6.87 0.01
CA GLY A 17 -1.71 7.79 -0.53
C GLY A 17 -1.00 7.20 -1.72
N LYS A 18 0.08 7.84 -2.10
CA LYS A 18 0.85 7.44 -3.26
C LYS A 18 2.14 6.78 -2.81
N TRP A 19 2.51 5.72 -3.50
CA TRP A 19 3.70 4.95 -3.19
C TRP A 19 4.49 4.72 -4.47
N ARG A 20 5.81 4.76 -4.34
CA ARG A 20 6.69 4.47 -5.46
C ARG A 20 7.27 3.08 -5.29
N LEU A 21 7.13 2.26 -6.32
CA LEU A 21 7.71 0.93 -6.29
C LEU A 21 9.22 1.04 -6.46
N MET A 22 9.94 0.41 -5.55
CA MET A 22 11.39 0.48 -5.53
C MET A 22 11.97 -0.60 -6.44
N GLY A 23 13.19 -0.36 -6.87
CA GLY A 23 13.91 -1.40 -7.59
C GLY A 23 13.72 -1.42 -9.09
N GLU A 24 12.80 -0.62 -9.61
CA GLU A 24 12.58 -0.54 -11.04
C GLU A 24 13.24 0.69 -11.61
N SER A 25 13.74 0.58 -12.83
CA SER A 25 14.33 1.74 -13.45
C SER A 25 13.27 2.77 -13.79
N ASP A 26 12.08 2.32 -14.16
CA ASP A 26 10.96 3.22 -14.38
C ASP A 26 10.13 3.27 -13.11
N ALA A 27 9.86 4.47 -12.66
CA ALA A 27 9.10 4.64 -11.43
C ALA A 27 7.64 4.25 -11.71
N ILE A 28 7.16 3.27 -10.99
CA ILE A 28 5.77 2.86 -11.06
C ILE A 28 5.11 3.32 -9.78
N LEU A 29 4.03 4.07 -9.93
CA LEU A 29 3.33 4.61 -8.78
C LEU A 29 2.06 3.83 -8.55
N TRP A 30 1.81 3.55 -7.28
CA TRP A 30 0.55 2.94 -6.84
C TRP A 30 -0.12 3.95 -5.94
N GLU A 31 -1.41 4.10 -6.10
CA GLU A 31 -2.15 5.04 -5.28
C GLU A 31 -3.34 4.34 -4.65
N PHE A 32 -3.43 4.43 -3.33
CA PHE A 32 -4.54 3.81 -2.59
C PHE A 32 -5.46 4.90 -2.09
N SER A 33 -6.75 4.73 -2.37
CA SER A 33 -7.76 5.70 -1.99
C SER A 33 -8.54 5.23 -0.79
N THR A 34 -9.18 6.17 -0.11
CA THR A 34 -9.95 5.82 1.09
C THR A 34 -11.18 5.01 0.77
N ASN A 35 -11.65 5.06 -0.47
CA ASN A 35 -12.87 4.34 -0.85
C ASN A 35 -12.62 2.91 -1.31
N GLY A 36 -11.41 2.40 -1.10
CA GLY A 36 -11.12 1.03 -1.50
C GLY A 36 -10.58 0.88 -2.90
N GLY A 37 -10.34 1.98 -3.58
CA GLY A 37 -9.77 1.92 -4.92
C GLY A 37 -8.26 1.94 -4.86
N VAL A 38 -7.63 1.35 -5.86
CA VAL A 38 -6.19 1.41 -6.01
C VAL A 38 -5.87 1.63 -7.47
N LEU A 39 -4.87 2.44 -7.71
CA LEU A 39 -4.37 2.67 -9.06
C LEU A 39 -2.97 2.09 -9.11
N VAL A 40 -2.79 1.08 -9.94
CA VAL A 40 -1.51 0.40 -10.08
C VAL A 40 -0.93 0.84 -11.41
N GLY A 41 -0.06 1.83 -11.36
CA GLY A 41 0.38 2.48 -12.59
C GLY A 41 -0.82 3.12 -13.25
N ASP A 42 -1.23 2.58 -14.40
CA ASP A 42 -2.39 3.08 -15.13
C ASP A 42 -3.62 2.21 -14.94
N VAL A 43 -3.53 1.18 -14.13
CA VAL A 43 -4.58 0.19 -14.03
C VAL A 43 -5.40 0.42 -12.76
N ARG A 44 -6.69 0.59 -12.92
CA ARG A 44 -7.57 0.76 -11.77
C ARG A 44 -7.97 -0.57 -11.21
N GLY A 45 -8.01 -0.64 -9.88
CA GLY A 45 -8.43 -1.84 -9.22
C GLY A 45 -9.06 -1.53 -7.88
N LYS A 46 -9.22 -2.54 -7.07
CA LYS A 46 -9.79 -2.44 -5.75
C LYS A 46 -8.90 -3.16 -4.76
N TYR A 47 -8.89 -2.67 -3.54
CA TYR A 47 -8.15 -3.38 -2.50
C TYR A 47 -9.05 -3.59 -1.30
N LYS A 48 -8.72 -4.62 -0.54
CA LYS A 48 -9.49 -4.97 0.63
C LYS A 48 -8.56 -5.64 1.63
N PHE A 49 -8.67 -5.26 2.89
CA PHE A 49 -7.86 -5.86 3.93
C PHE A 49 -8.47 -7.18 4.38
N GLY A 50 -7.61 -8.14 4.67
CA GLY A 50 -8.04 -9.40 5.23
C GLY A 50 -7.40 -9.60 6.58
N ASP A 51 -7.48 -10.84 7.06
CA ASP A 51 -6.90 -11.20 8.35
C ASP A 51 -5.40 -11.26 8.27
N GLN A 52 -4.76 -11.11 9.41
CA GLN A 52 -3.31 -11.33 9.55
C GLN A 52 -2.49 -10.43 8.63
N ASN A 53 -2.91 -9.19 8.55
CA ASN A 53 -2.18 -8.19 7.78
C ASN A 53 -2.09 -8.52 6.29
N ARG A 54 -3.11 -9.16 5.77
CA ARG A 54 -3.17 -9.43 4.35
C ARG A 54 -3.98 -8.37 3.64
N ILE A 55 -3.64 -8.16 2.38
CA ILE A 55 -4.39 -7.25 1.53
C ILE A 55 -4.63 -7.93 0.20
N LYS A 56 -5.86 -7.88 -0.26
CA LYS A 56 -6.23 -8.41 -1.56
C LYS A 56 -6.33 -7.27 -2.54
N ILE A 57 -5.67 -7.39 -3.66
CA ILE A 57 -5.70 -6.37 -4.70
C ILE A 57 -6.24 -7.00 -5.96
N GLU A 58 -7.34 -6.43 -6.45
CA GLU A 58 -8.03 -6.93 -7.63
C GLU A 58 -7.92 -5.93 -8.75
N THR A 59 -7.43 -6.37 -9.89
CA THR A 59 -7.42 -5.58 -11.10
C THR A 59 -8.07 -6.40 -12.20
N PRO A 60 -8.37 -5.80 -13.35
CA PRO A 60 -8.91 -6.60 -14.45
C PRO A 60 -8.00 -7.71 -14.93
N PHE A 61 -6.73 -7.63 -14.58
CA PHE A 61 -5.77 -8.62 -15.05
C PHE A 61 -5.48 -9.73 -14.05
N ALA A 62 -5.65 -9.46 -12.77
CA ALA A 62 -5.31 -10.46 -11.77
C ALA A 62 -5.85 -10.06 -10.41
N THR A 63 -5.99 -11.06 -9.56
CA THR A 63 -6.30 -10.86 -8.15
C THR A 63 -5.18 -11.49 -7.34
N THR A 64 -4.58 -10.72 -6.48
CA THR A 64 -3.46 -11.20 -5.69
C THR A 64 -3.66 -10.83 -4.23
N VAL A 65 -3.34 -11.77 -3.35
CA VAL A 65 -3.36 -11.52 -1.92
C VAL A 65 -1.93 -11.42 -1.46
N TYR A 66 -1.61 -10.32 -0.81
CA TYR A 66 -0.25 -10.06 -0.34
C TYR A 66 -0.23 -10.02 1.17
N GLN A 67 0.92 -10.36 1.73
CA GLN A 67 1.19 -10.07 3.13
C GLN A 67 1.66 -8.62 3.19
N LEU A 68 1.01 -7.81 4.00
CA LEU A 68 1.25 -6.37 4.04
C LEU A 68 2.06 -6.00 5.26
N LYS A 69 3.02 -5.13 5.07
CA LYS A 69 3.78 -4.56 6.17
C LYS A 69 4.07 -3.11 5.88
N ILE A 70 3.69 -2.23 6.78
CA ILE A 70 3.95 -0.80 6.65
C ILE A 70 4.72 -0.35 7.85
N SER A 71 5.80 0.36 7.62
CA SER A 71 6.61 0.91 8.68
C SER A 71 7.03 2.32 8.26
N GLY A 72 6.37 3.32 8.83
CA GLY A 72 6.65 4.70 8.46
C GLY A 72 6.32 4.94 7.00
N ASP A 73 7.30 5.32 6.23
CA ASP A 73 7.12 5.62 4.81
C ASP A 73 7.54 4.47 3.92
N GLN A 74 7.67 3.27 4.50
CA GLN A 74 8.03 2.08 3.76
C GLN A 74 6.89 1.10 3.78
N MET A 75 6.66 0.43 2.67
CA MET A 75 5.62 -0.60 2.59
C MET A 75 6.18 -1.80 1.85
N THR A 76 5.83 -2.98 2.33
CA THR A 76 6.21 -4.22 1.68
C THR A 76 4.97 -5.02 1.39
N LEU A 77 4.85 -5.52 0.18
CA LEU A 77 3.81 -6.46 -0.21
C LEU A 77 4.49 -7.73 -0.65
N GLN A 78 4.22 -8.82 0.05
CA GLN A 78 4.85 -10.09 -0.24
C GLN A 78 3.85 -11.08 -0.77
N GLU A 79 4.15 -11.65 -1.94
CA GLU A 79 3.30 -12.65 -2.54
C GLU A 79 3.50 -14.00 -1.90
N PRO A 80 2.51 -14.84 -1.94
CA PRO A 80 2.66 -16.19 -1.39
C PRO A 80 3.77 -16.98 -2.05
N GLY A 81 4.09 -16.69 -3.29
CA GLY A 81 5.15 -17.39 -3.98
C GLY A 81 6.54 -16.89 -3.67
N GLY A 82 6.65 -15.88 -2.86
CA GLY A 82 7.94 -15.39 -2.45
C GLY A 82 8.39 -14.06 -3.02
N SER A 83 7.75 -13.57 -4.04
CA SER A 83 8.09 -12.26 -4.59
C SER A 83 7.73 -11.16 -3.59
N LYS A 84 8.55 -10.16 -3.53
CA LYS A 84 8.37 -9.07 -2.60
C LYS A 84 8.43 -7.75 -3.34
N LEU A 85 7.42 -6.91 -3.12
CA LEU A 85 7.39 -5.57 -3.67
C LEU A 85 7.64 -4.59 -2.54
N GLU A 86 8.57 -3.69 -2.73
CA GLU A 86 8.92 -2.71 -1.72
C GLU A 86 8.61 -1.32 -2.25
N PHE A 87 7.98 -0.52 -1.40
CA PHE A 87 7.52 0.80 -1.79
C PHE A 87 7.99 1.85 -0.81
N THR A 88 8.16 3.05 -1.32
CA THR A 88 8.42 4.23 -0.51
C THR A 88 7.28 5.22 -0.72
N ARG A 89 6.79 5.77 0.38
CA ARG A 89 5.70 6.74 0.30
C ARG A 89 6.17 8.01 -0.36
N ILE A 90 5.36 8.53 -1.25
CA ILE A 90 5.62 9.81 -1.87
C ILE A 90 4.96 10.86 -1.00
N LYS A 91 5.76 11.77 -0.48
CA LYS A 91 5.24 12.84 0.35
C LYS A 91 5.03 14.05 -0.54
N GLU A 92 3.82 14.56 -0.49
CA GLU A 92 3.51 15.77 -1.22
C GLU A 92 3.60 16.91 -0.27
N THR A 93 4.54 17.78 -0.52
CA THR A 93 4.78 18.89 0.35
C THR A 93 3.94 20.06 -0.09
N PRO A 94 3.20 20.68 0.81
CA PRO A 94 2.44 21.87 0.42
C PRO A 94 3.38 22.97 0.00
N PRO A 95 2.96 23.77 -0.93
CA PRO A 95 3.77 24.92 -1.38
C PRO A 95 4.02 25.91 -0.28
#